data_af8ef825824a79daba05fdb7c72ff8bb
#
_entry.id   af8ef825824a79daba05fdb7c72ff8bb
#
_cell.length_a   1.000
_cell.length_b   1.000
_cell.length_c   1.000
_cell.angle_alpha   90.00
_cell.angle_beta   90.00
_cell.angle_gamma   90.00
#
_symmetry.space_group_name_H-M   'P 1'
#
loop_
_entity.id
_entity.type
_entity.pdbx_description
1 polymer ?
#
loop_
_entity_poly.entity_id
_entity_poly.type
_entity_poly.pdbx_seq_one_letter_code
_entity_poly.pdbx_strand_id
1 'polypeptide(L)'
;IVQLESFINPNWITDIKLNKNPVSNLESLSNEFTSGLISVPVLGGGTANTEFEVITGMSAEFFGSGGFPYNTIASKKAIPSLAYTLRDLGYSSNSLHNHEGKFYSRDVVYQNLGFDSFTPIECMSTPERTPVGWAKDSVLIDEICNILISTDNSDLIFGISIQGHGGYPSDYIE
;
A
#
# COMPACT_ATOMS: atom_id res chain seq x y z
N ILE A 1 5.39 3.28 -6.46
CA ILE A 1 5.43 2.11 -5.55
C ILE A 1 4.00 1.74 -5.21
N VAL A 2 3.61 0.48 -5.39
CA VAL A 2 2.27 -0.01 -4.97
C VAL A 2 2.48 -1.16 -3.99
N GLN A 3 1.94 -1.02 -2.77
CA GLN A 3 1.91 -2.05 -1.76
C GLN A 3 0.54 -2.73 -1.78
N LEU A 4 0.50 -3.98 -2.18
CA LEU A 4 -0.73 -4.78 -2.20
C LEU A 4 -0.95 -5.41 -0.83
N GLU A 5 -1.84 -4.83 -0.04
CA GLU A 5 -2.16 -5.33 1.30
C GLU A 5 -2.92 -6.65 1.24
N SER A 6 -2.53 -7.59 2.10
CA SER A 6 -3.14 -8.93 2.21
C SER A 6 -3.15 -9.73 0.89
N PHE A 7 -2.35 -9.33 -0.09
CA PHE A 7 -2.24 -10.06 -1.35
C PHE A 7 -1.42 -11.34 -1.13
N ILE A 8 -1.94 -12.46 -1.60
CA ILE A 8 -1.26 -13.76 -1.61
C ILE A 8 -1.37 -14.35 -3.02
N ASN A 9 -0.32 -15.04 -3.46
CA ASN A 9 -0.40 -15.87 -4.65
C ASN A 9 -1.03 -17.23 -4.30
N PRO A 10 -2.28 -17.51 -4.71
CA PRO A 10 -2.95 -18.76 -4.36
C PRO A 10 -2.27 -20.01 -4.92
N ASN A 11 -1.43 -19.86 -5.97
CA ASN A 11 -0.66 -20.97 -6.52
C ASN A 11 0.42 -21.50 -5.57
N TRP A 12 0.74 -20.78 -4.49
CA TRP A 12 1.65 -21.23 -3.43
C TRP A 12 0.96 -22.17 -2.42
N ILE A 13 -0.38 -22.27 -2.44
CA ILE A 13 -1.12 -23.13 -1.54
C ILE A 13 -1.26 -24.52 -2.20
N THR A 14 -0.53 -25.49 -1.68
CA THR A 14 -0.40 -26.84 -2.29
C THR A 14 -1.66 -27.70 -2.23
N ASP A 15 -2.56 -27.43 -1.28
CA ASP A 15 -3.72 -28.28 -0.98
C ASP A 15 -4.98 -27.85 -1.74
N ILE A 16 -4.90 -26.83 -2.59
CA ILE A 16 -6.02 -26.37 -3.42
C ILE A 16 -5.76 -26.62 -4.89
N LYS A 17 -6.83 -26.95 -5.62
CA LYS A 17 -6.83 -27.01 -7.10
C LYS A 17 -7.58 -25.81 -7.64
N LEU A 18 -6.91 -25.03 -8.45
CA LEU A 18 -7.50 -23.87 -9.10
C LEU A 18 -7.88 -24.24 -10.54
N ASN A 19 -9.10 -23.86 -10.95
CA ASN A 19 -9.56 -24.08 -12.32
C ASN A 19 -8.90 -23.11 -13.33
N LYS A 20 -8.46 -21.96 -12.83
CA LYS A 20 -7.74 -20.93 -13.61
C LYS A 20 -6.65 -20.35 -12.73
N ASN A 21 -5.59 -19.85 -13.36
CA ASN A 21 -4.56 -19.10 -12.67
C ASN A 21 -5.09 -17.69 -12.31
N PRO A 22 -5.31 -17.37 -11.03
CA PRO A 22 -5.89 -16.09 -10.63
C PRO A 22 -4.89 -14.93 -10.68
N VAL A 23 -3.59 -15.22 -10.82
CA VAL A 23 -2.51 -14.23 -10.78
C VAL A 23 -1.64 -14.26 -12.03
N SER A 24 -2.21 -14.65 -13.17
CA SER A 24 -1.49 -14.79 -14.44
C SER A 24 -0.74 -13.52 -14.87
N ASN A 25 -1.32 -12.33 -14.65
CA ASN A 25 -0.68 -11.07 -14.95
C ASN A 25 0.56 -10.82 -14.07
N LEU A 26 0.47 -11.12 -12.77
CA LEU A 26 1.59 -10.99 -11.85
C LEU A 26 2.74 -11.94 -12.25
N GLU A 27 2.40 -13.17 -12.61
CA GLU A 27 3.40 -14.15 -13.07
C GLU A 27 4.06 -13.71 -14.39
N SER A 28 3.29 -13.18 -15.33
CA SER A 28 3.86 -12.60 -16.56
C SER A 28 4.84 -11.47 -16.25
N LEU A 29 4.45 -10.53 -15.40
CA LEU A 29 5.33 -9.44 -14.96
C LEU A 29 6.58 -9.96 -14.24
N SER A 30 6.44 -10.97 -13.39
CA SER A 30 7.57 -11.57 -12.68
C SER A 30 8.56 -12.28 -13.61
N ASN A 31 8.09 -12.77 -14.75
CA ASN A 31 8.94 -13.40 -15.77
C ASN A 31 9.62 -12.37 -16.69
N GLU A 32 8.98 -11.23 -16.89
CA GLU A 32 9.47 -10.16 -17.79
C GLU A 32 10.39 -9.17 -17.07
N PHE A 33 10.14 -8.90 -15.79
CA PHE A 33 10.88 -7.91 -15.00
C PHE A 33 11.60 -8.56 -13.82
N THR A 34 12.54 -7.82 -13.24
CA THR A 34 13.23 -8.26 -12.01
C THR A 34 12.23 -8.49 -10.90
N SER A 35 12.24 -9.69 -10.34
CA SER A 35 11.33 -10.10 -9.27
C SER A 35 12.07 -10.91 -8.20
N GLY A 36 11.49 -10.99 -7.00
CA GLY A 36 12.05 -11.77 -5.89
C GLY A 36 11.22 -11.66 -4.63
N LEU A 37 11.62 -12.40 -3.60
CA LEU A 37 10.99 -12.37 -2.29
C LEU A 37 11.75 -11.44 -1.36
N ILE A 38 11.02 -10.68 -0.54
CA ILE A 38 11.56 -9.87 0.54
C ILE A 38 10.95 -10.32 1.87
N SER A 39 11.72 -10.20 2.95
CA SER A 39 11.19 -10.38 4.30
C SER A 39 10.50 -9.10 4.75
N VAL A 40 9.32 -9.23 5.37
CA VAL A 40 8.56 -8.11 5.91
C VAL A 40 8.38 -8.25 7.42
N PRO A 41 8.25 -7.13 8.18
CA PRO A 41 8.29 -7.15 9.65
C PRO A 41 6.98 -7.60 10.29
N VAL A 42 5.99 -8.04 9.51
CA VAL A 42 4.65 -8.33 10.02
C VAL A 42 4.16 -9.70 9.59
N LEU A 43 3.37 -10.33 10.48
CA LEU A 43 2.69 -11.59 10.23
C LEU A 43 1.21 -11.44 10.63
N GLY A 44 0.31 -11.63 9.67
CA GLY A 44 -1.14 -11.65 9.92
C GLY A 44 -1.78 -10.30 10.26
N GLY A 45 -1.09 -9.17 10.05
CA GLY A 45 -1.61 -7.83 10.28
C GLY A 45 -0.50 -6.81 10.58
N GLY A 46 -0.86 -5.51 10.60
CA GLY A 46 0.10 -4.46 10.89
C GLY A 46 0.90 -3.96 9.69
N THR A 47 0.31 -3.94 8.51
CA THR A 47 0.91 -3.49 7.24
C THR A 47 1.57 -2.10 7.31
N ALA A 48 1.11 -1.23 8.22
CA ALA A 48 1.74 0.06 8.50
C ALA A 48 3.24 -0.05 8.86
N ASN A 49 3.69 -1.16 9.44
CA ASN A 49 5.11 -1.38 9.70
C ASN A 49 5.88 -1.63 8.40
N THR A 50 5.31 -2.40 7.48
CA THR A 50 5.90 -2.59 6.14
C THR A 50 5.92 -1.28 5.35
N GLU A 51 4.83 -0.49 5.39
CA GLU A 51 4.78 0.85 4.79
C GLU A 51 5.92 1.72 5.32
N PHE A 52 6.10 1.74 6.66
CA PHE A 52 7.15 2.50 7.31
C PHE A 52 8.54 2.09 6.82
N GLU A 53 8.84 0.79 6.79
CA GLU A 53 10.13 0.28 6.32
C GLU A 53 10.40 0.61 4.86
N VAL A 54 9.40 0.47 3.99
CA VAL A 54 9.52 0.78 2.55
C VAL A 54 9.85 2.25 2.32
N ILE A 55 9.20 3.16 3.05
CA ILE A 55 9.33 4.61 2.82
C ILE A 55 10.52 5.22 3.54
N THR A 56 10.92 4.68 4.69
CA THR A 56 12.01 5.25 5.50
C THR A 56 13.33 4.50 5.37
N GLY A 57 13.31 3.23 4.97
CA GLY A 57 14.46 2.33 5.03
C GLY A 57 14.88 1.94 6.45
N MET A 58 14.11 2.30 7.47
CA MET A 58 14.38 1.97 8.88
C MET A 58 13.60 0.73 9.29
N SER A 59 14.23 -0.21 10.00
CA SER A 59 13.51 -1.38 10.51
C SER A 59 12.53 -1.00 11.64
N ALA A 60 11.30 -1.52 11.54
CA ALA A 60 10.29 -1.40 12.58
C ALA A 60 10.71 -2.09 13.90
N GLU A 61 11.63 -3.04 13.85
CA GLU A 61 12.17 -3.74 15.03
C GLU A 61 12.83 -2.79 16.05
N PHE A 62 13.39 -1.66 15.59
CA PHE A 62 13.97 -0.64 16.47
C PHE A 62 12.97 0.00 17.43
N PHE A 63 11.66 -0.17 17.17
CA PHE A 63 10.58 0.38 18.01
C PHE A 63 10.02 -0.64 19.01
N GLY A 64 10.68 -1.79 19.15
CA GLY A 64 10.32 -2.84 20.09
C GLY A 64 9.29 -3.82 19.56
N SER A 65 9.16 -4.97 20.24
CA SER A 65 8.22 -6.03 19.84
C SER A 65 6.77 -5.51 19.85
N GLY A 66 6.07 -5.63 18.72
CA GLY A 66 4.71 -5.13 18.56
C GLY A 66 4.59 -3.61 18.46
N GLY A 67 5.71 -2.89 18.33
CA GLY A 67 5.72 -1.45 18.14
C GLY A 67 5.16 -1.06 16.76
N PHE A 68 4.36 0.01 16.76
CA PHE A 68 3.85 0.62 15.53
C PHE A 68 4.45 2.03 15.40
N PRO A 69 5.48 2.23 14.56
CA PRO A 69 6.09 3.54 14.32
C PRO A 69 5.07 4.62 13.96
N TYR A 70 4.02 4.28 13.22
CA TYR A 70 2.93 5.19 12.87
C TYR A 70 2.24 5.76 14.11
N ASN A 71 1.97 4.94 15.12
CA ASN A 71 1.29 5.37 16.34
C ASN A 71 2.21 6.02 17.39
N THR A 72 3.52 5.82 17.27
CA THR A 72 4.49 6.26 18.29
C THR A 72 5.29 7.48 17.87
N ILE A 73 6.01 7.41 16.76
CA ILE A 73 6.95 8.45 16.35
C ILE A 73 6.48 9.20 15.10
N ALA A 74 6.00 8.49 14.07
CA ALA A 74 5.66 9.08 12.79
C ALA A 74 4.41 9.98 12.87
N SER A 75 3.50 9.74 13.80
CA SER A 75 2.37 10.65 14.08
C SER A 75 2.75 11.91 14.85
N LYS A 76 3.98 12.02 15.37
CA LYS A 76 4.39 13.09 16.28
C LYS A 76 5.44 14.05 15.75
N LYS A 77 6.25 13.60 14.80
CA LYS A 77 7.36 14.40 14.22
C LYS A 77 7.74 13.92 12.83
N ALA A 78 8.34 14.83 12.08
CA ALA A 78 8.94 14.52 10.80
C ALA A 78 10.03 13.44 10.93
N ILE A 79 10.06 12.51 9.99
CA ILE A 79 11.01 11.41 9.90
C ILE A 79 11.62 11.40 8.50
N PRO A 80 12.93 11.27 8.37
CA PRO A 80 13.59 11.11 7.06
C PRO A 80 12.95 9.96 6.26
N SER A 81 12.69 10.22 5.01
CA SER A 81 11.97 9.29 4.13
C SER A 81 12.39 9.45 2.68
N LEU A 82 11.94 8.51 1.85
CA LEU A 82 12.11 8.59 0.40
C LEU A 82 11.43 9.85 -0.18
N ALA A 83 10.28 10.27 0.38
CA ALA A 83 9.58 11.47 -0.08
C ALA A 83 10.42 12.74 0.11
N TYR A 84 11.05 12.90 1.28
CA TYR A 84 11.98 14.01 1.49
C TYR A 84 13.17 13.97 0.54
N THR A 85 13.77 12.80 0.35
CA THR A 85 14.94 12.62 -0.53
C THR A 85 14.61 12.99 -1.97
N LEU A 86 13.48 12.51 -2.49
CA LEU A 86 13.10 12.75 -3.88
C LEU A 86 12.61 14.19 -4.10
N ARG A 87 12.00 14.82 -3.10
CA ARG A 87 11.62 16.23 -3.17
C ARG A 87 12.83 17.12 -3.40
N ASP A 88 13.97 16.84 -2.75
CA ASP A 88 15.22 17.59 -2.96
C ASP A 88 15.77 17.40 -4.39
N LEU A 89 15.30 16.38 -5.11
CA LEU A 89 15.59 16.13 -6.53
C LEU A 89 14.51 16.66 -7.48
N GLY A 90 13.51 17.39 -6.98
CA GLY A 90 12.45 18.02 -7.77
C GLY A 90 11.25 17.11 -8.07
N TYR A 91 11.11 16.01 -7.36
CA TYR A 91 9.90 15.16 -7.49
C TYR A 91 8.73 15.75 -6.71
N SER A 92 7.52 15.58 -7.25
CA SER A 92 6.28 15.67 -6.49
C SER A 92 6.00 14.33 -5.80
N SER A 93 5.50 14.35 -4.57
CA SER A 93 5.31 13.12 -3.79
C SER A 93 3.87 12.97 -3.32
N ASN A 94 3.22 11.87 -3.72
CA ASN A 94 1.81 11.62 -3.52
C ASN A 94 1.61 10.24 -2.90
N SER A 95 0.84 10.16 -1.82
CA SER A 95 0.43 8.90 -1.20
C SER A 95 -1.06 8.67 -1.36
N LEU A 96 -1.46 7.39 -1.52
CA LEU A 96 -2.85 6.99 -1.77
C LEU A 96 -3.21 5.75 -0.96
N HIS A 97 -4.43 5.71 -0.43
CA HIS A 97 -4.97 4.50 0.21
C HIS A 97 -6.47 4.42 0.00
N ASN A 98 -6.96 3.34 -0.60
CA ASN A 98 -8.40 3.15 -0.81
C ASN A 98 -9.15 2.65 0.45
N HIS A 99 -8.71 3.16 1.60
CA HIS A 99 -9.35 3.00 2.91
C HIS A 99 -9.35 4.34 3.68
N GLU A 100 -9.97 4.36 4.86
CA GLU A 100 -10.11 5.56 5.69
C GLU A 100 -8.77 6.21 6.04
N GLY A 101 -8.65 7.51 5.80
CA GLY A 101 -7.41 8.25 5.99
C GLY A 101 -6.93 8.31 7.44
N LYS A 102 -7.85 8.22 8.40
CA LYS A 102 -7.51 8.24 9.84
C LYS A 102 -7.03 6.89 10.38
N PHE A 103 -7.24 5.80 9.65
CA PHE A 103 -6.75 4.50 10.07
C PHE A 103 -5.22 4.50 10.12
N TYR A 104 -4.64 4.10 11.26
CA TYR A 104 -3.22 4.27 11.59
C TYR A 104 -2.72 5.73 11.55
N SER A 105 -3.61 6.73 11.66
CA SER A 105 -3.27 8.15 11.59
C SER A 105 -2.51 8.53 10.30
N ARG A 106 -2.79 7.86 9.19
CA ARG A 106 -2.06 8.05 7.93
C ARG A 106 -2.10 9.49 7.42
N ASP A 107 -3.20 10.22 7.68
CA ASP A 107 -3.33 11.64 7.37
C ASP A 107 -2.20 12.50 7.98
N VAL A 108 -1.83 12.23 9.23
CA VAL A 108 -0.73 12.92 9.91
C VAL A 108 0.61 12.28 9.57
N VAL A 109 0.67 10.96 9.48
CA VAL A 109 1.91 10.22 9.25
C VAL A 109 2.52 10.55 7.90
N TYR A 110 1.75 10.56 6.81
CA TYR A 110 2.30 10.87 5.49
C TYR A 110 2.76 12.32 5.37
N GLN A 111 2.08 13.25 6.04
CA GLN A 111 2.58 14.61 6.16
C GLN A 111 3.95 14.66 6.85
N ASN A 112 4.12 13.92 7.97
CA ASN A 112 5.37 13.84 8.70
C ASN A 112 6.47 13.07 7.95
N LEU A 113 6.10 12.18 7.04
CA LEU A 113 7.00 11.48 6.11
C LEU A 113 7.34 12.33 4.87
N GLY A 114 6.81 13.56 4.78
CA GLY A 114 7.19 14.53 3.74
C GLY A 114 6.46 14.38 2.42
N PHE A 115 5.36 13.62 2.35
CA PHE A 115 4.51 13.61 1.18
C PHE A 115 3.82 14.96 0.99
N ASP A 116 3.74 15.43 -0.26
CA ASP A 116 3.07 16.67 -0.62
C ASP A 116 1.55 16.51 -0.56
N SER A 117 1.05 15.30 -0.82
CA SER A 117 -0.37 14.97 -0.71
C SER A 117 -0.60 13.57 -0.16
N PHE A 118 -1.80 13.40 0.46
CA PHE A 118 -2.37 12.09 0.78
C PHE A 118 -3.83 12.06 0.31
N THR A 119 -4.16 11.07 -0.52
CA THR A 119 -5.50 10.85 -1.04
C THR A 119 -6.10 9.57 -0.44
N PRO A 120 -6.86 9.67 0.64
CA PRO A 120 -7.61 8.55 1.21
C PRO A 120 -8.91 8.30 0.42
N ILE A 121 -9.61 7.19 0.73
CA ILE A 121 -10.85 6.80 0.05
C ILE A 121 -11.92 7.91 0.05
N GLU A 122 -11.97 8.73 1.10
CA GLU A 122 -12.93 9.83 1.23
C GLU A 122 -12.74 10.93 0.18
N CYS A 123 -11.55 10.99 -0.43
CA CYS A 123 -11.18 11.95 -1.46
C CYS A 123 -11.14 11.35 -2.87
N MET A 124 -11.40 10.06 -3.01
CA MET A 124 -11.42 9.37 -4.30
C MET A 124 -12.82 9.37 -4.92
N SER A 125 -12.90 9.04 -6.20
CA SER A 125 -14.17 8.71 -6.85
C SER A 125 -14.85 7.55 -6.13
N THR A 126 -16.18 7.43 -6.25
CA THR A 126 -16.92 6.34 -5.60
C THR A 126 -16.45 4.98 -6.13
N PRO A 127 -15.78 4.15 -5.30
CA PRO A 127 -15.25 2.89 -5.77
C PRO A 127 -16.33 1.82 -5.88
N GLU A 128 -16.13 0.88 -6.79
CA GLU A 128 -16.77 -0.42 -6.66
C GLU A 128 -16.28 -1.12 -5.39
N ARG A 129 -17.15 -1.96 -4.81
CA ARG A 129 -16.81 -2.68 -3.59
C ARG A 129 -16.88 -4.20 -3.79
N THR A 130 -16.06 -4.89 -3.01
CA THR A 130 -16.17 -6.35 -2.88
C THR A 130 -17.45 -6.71 -2.12
N PRO A 131 -17.93 -7.97 -2.20
CA PRO A 131 -19.10 -8.42 -1.44
C PRO A 131 -18.97 -8.24 0.07
N VAL A 132 -17.76 -8.18 0.60
CA VAL A 132 -17.47 -7.91 2.03
C VAL A 132 -17.26 -6.42 2.33
N GLY A 133 -17.47 -5.55 1.35
CA GLY A 133 -17.50 -4.10 1.55
C GLY A 133 -16.17 -3.36 1.32
N TRP A 134 -15.06 -4.06 1.04
CA TRP A 134 -13.78 -3.40 0.74
C TRP A 134 -13.82 -2.72 -0.63
N ALA A 135 -13.20 -1.54 -0.73
CA ALA A 135 -13.07 -0.86 -2.01
C ALA A 135 -12.20 -1.69 -2.97
N LYS A 136 -12.61 -1.80 -4.24
CA LYS A 136 -11.77 -2.42 -5.26
C LYS A 136 -10.56 -1.55 -5.58
N ASP A 137 -9.44 -2.19 -5.88
CA ASP A 137 -8.17 -1.49 -6.12
C ASP A 137 -8.13 -0.76 -7.47
N SER A 138 -9.13 -0.95 -8.35
CA SER A 138 -9.26 -0.19 -9.59
C SER A 138 -9.27 1.32 -9.35
N VAL A 139 -9.89 1.79 -8.25
CA VAL A 139 -9.92 3.22 -7.92
C VAL A 139 -8.51 3.79 -7.69
N LEU A 140 -7.59 3.00 -7.16
CA LEU A 140 -6.19 3.45 -7.00
C LEU A 140 -5.51 3.68 -8.35
N ILE A 141 -5.80 2.84 -9.34
CA ILE A 141 -5.22 3.00 -10.69
C ILE A 141 -5.71 4.28 -11.33
N ASP A 142 -7.01 4.58 -11.22
CA ASP A 142 -7.58 5.82 -11.74
C ASP A 142 -6.93 7.05 -11.09
N GLU A 143 -6.77 7.05 -9.77
CA GLU A 143 -6.12 8.15 -9.05
C GLU A 143 -4.62 8.27 -9.36
N ILE A 144 -3.89 7.15 -9.51
CA ILE A 144 -2.50 7.16 -9.97
C ILE A 144 -2.40 7.81 -11.35
N CYS A 145 -3.27 7.44 -12.29
CA CYS A 145 -3.31 8.05 -13.62
C CYS A 145 -3.62 9.54 -13.55
N ASN A 146 -4.57 9.95 -12.71
CA ASN A 146 -4.93 11.36 -12.52
C ASN A 146 -3.72 12.17 -12.00
N ILE A 147 -2.94 11.63 -11.04
CA ILE A 147 -1.73 12.29 -10.56
C ILE A 147 -0.72 12.44 -11.68
N LEU A 148 -0.40 11.35 -12.39
CA LEU A 148 0.61 11.34 -13.44
C LEU A 148 0.32 12.31 -14.59
N ILE A 149 -0.96 12.63 -14.87
CA ILE A 149 -1.34 13.60 -15.90
C ILE A 149 -1.52 15.02 -15.37
N SER A 150 -1.52 15.22 -14.05
CA SER A 150 -1.76 16.52 -13.41
C SER A 150 -0.48 17.34 -13.18
N THR A 151 0.69 16.72 -13.28
CA THR A 151 1.98 17.36 -13.04
C THR A 151 2.89 17.20 -14.25
N ASP A 152 3.77 18.19 -14.46
CA ASP A 152 4.87 18.10 -15.45
C ASP A 152 6.18 17.60 -14.80
N ASN A 153 6.15 17.33 -13.49
CA ASN A 153 7.31 16.88 -12.73
C ASN A 153 7.43 15.35 -12.76
N SER A 154 8.57 14.84 -12.31
CA SER A 154 8.67 13.44 -11.92
C SER A 154 7.90 13.20 -10.62
N ASP A 155 7.18 12.10 -10.53
CA ASP A 155 6.34 11.79 -9.37
C ASP A 155 6.88 10.62 -8.57
N LEU A 156 6.89 10.75 -7.24
CA LEU A 156 6.86 9.65 -6.32
C LEU A 156 5.40 9.36 -5.96
N ILE A 157 4.89 8.21 -6.35
CA ILE A 157 3.55 7.77 -5.95
C ILE A 157 3.68 6.54 -5.06
N PHE A 158 3.07 6.58 -3.86
CA PHE A 158 3.00 5.47 -2.93
C PHE A 158 1.54 5.08 -2.69
N GLY A 159 1.08 4.02 -3.35
CA GLY A 159 -0.28 3.49 -3.25
C GLY A 159 -0.35 2.25 -2.36
N ILE A 160 -1.33 2.20 -1.46
CA ILE A 160 -1.62 1.05 -0.60
C ILE A 160 -3.02 0.53 -0.90
N SER A 161 -3.14 -0.76 -1.22
CA SER A 161 -4.42 -1.39 -1.53
C SER A 161 -5.12 -1.95 -0.29
N ILE A 162 -6.44 -2.16 -0.36
CA ILE A 162 -7.26 -2.78 0.69
C ILE A 162 -8.12 -3.95 0.18
N GLN A 163 -8.29 -4.11 -1.11
CA GLN A 163 -9.24 -5.09 -1.67
C GLN A 163 -9.02 -6.51 -1.16
N GLY A 164 -7.77 -6.91 -0.95
CA GLY A 164 -7.39 -8.24 -0.46
C GLY A 164 -7.58 -8.45 1.04
N HIS A 165 -8.05 -7.44 1.79
CA HIS A 165 -8.17 -7.53 3.24
C HIS A 165 -9.17 -8.61 3.68
N GLY A 166 -8.89 -9.26 4.81
CA GLY A 166 -9.66 -10.39 5.33
C GLY A 166 -11.12 -10.09 5.66
N GLY A 167 -11.82 -11.07 6.17
CA GLY A 167 -13.26 -11.06 6.41
C GLY A 167 -14.03 -11.84 5.35
N TYR A 168 -13.38 -12.81 4.71
CA TYR A 168 -13.99 -13.65 3.68
C TYR A 168 -15.15 -14.45 4.25
N PRO A 169 -16.38 -14.35 3.68
CA PRO A 169 -17.49 -15.20 4.08
C PRO A 169 -17.24 -16.65 3.64
N SER A 170 -17.65 -17.61 4.48
CA SER A 170 -17.47 -19.05 4.21
C SER A 170 -18.32 -19.59 3.07
N ASP A 171 -19.38 -18.87 2.70
CA ASP A 171 -20.39 -19.22 1.71
C ASP A 171 -20.29 -18.36 0.43
N TYR A 172 -19.23 -17.55 0.30
CA TYR A 172 -19.04 -16.71 -0.87
C TYR A 172 -18.52 -17.55 -2.04
N ILE A 173 -19.33 -17.65 -3.10
CA ILE A 173 -18.97 -18.25 -4.39
C ILE A 173 -19.20 -17.18 -5.46
N GLU A 174 -18.14 -16.77 -6.13
CA GLU A 174 -18.20 -15.91 -7.29
C GLU A 174 -18.47 -16.70 -8.57
#